data_6167bffe68390ce2265e148fd8de1daf
#
_entry.id   6167bffe68390ce2265e148fd8de1daf
#
_cell.length_a   1.000
_cell.length_b   1.000
_cell.length_c   1.000
_cell.angle_alpha   90.00
_cell.angle_beta   90.00
_cell.angle_gamma   90.00
#
_symmetry.space_group_name_H-M   'P 1'
#
loop_
_entity.id
_entity.type
_entity.pdbx_description
1 polymer ?
#
loop_
_entity_poly.entity_id
_entity_poly.type
_entity_poly.pdbx_seq_one_letter_code
_entity_poly.pdbx_strand_id
1 'polypeptide(L)'
;RPLGVLVATVLLAPMPPALFMGEEFAAAQPFLYFCDFNPDLVRDIARNRRKSFAHLQGFRTTRTRARIPDPNDPATFQRCKLDWNSINRSPHADWLDFHRRLLAVRRREICPRLAGMHEEAVRHSLIAGRGLSIRWTLGDDSVLSLLANYSGVQLDGLQRPAGSVLWAEPREAEQALPQGRLPPWSLLWFLQDAA
;
A
#
# COMPACT_ATOMS: atom_id res chain seq x y z
N ARG A 1 -12.50 0.79 1.44
CA ARG A 1 -12.25 -0.35 0.50
C ARG A 1 -10.98 -0.14 -0.35
N PRO A 2 -10.77 0.97 -1.12
CA PRO A 2 -9.59 1.09 -1.98
C PRO A 2 -8.26 0.90 -1.25
N LEU A 3 -8.13 1.47 -0.06
CA LEU A 3 -6.88 1.40 0.71
C LEU A 3 -6.52 -0.03 1.13
N GLY A 4 -7.50 -0.84 1.58
CA GLY A 4 -7.27 -2.25 1.93
C GLY A 4 -6.75 -3.07 0.75
N VAL A 5 -7.32 -2.86 -0.43
CA VAL A 5 -6.87 -3.50 -1.68
C VAL A 5 -5.42 -3.15 -2.00
N LEU A 6 -5.06 -1.85 -1.91
CA LEU A 6 -3.69 -1.40 -2.17
C LEU A 6 -2.69 -1.97 -1.15
N VAL A 7 -3.03 -1.96 0.13
CA VAL A 7 -2.18 -2.52 1.19
C VAL A 7 -2.00 -4.04 1.00
N ALA A 8 -3.07 -4.78 0.72
CA ALA A 8 -2.97 -6.21 0.46
C ALA A 8 -2.13 -6.52 -0.80
N THR A 9 -2.17 -5.64 -1.81
CA THR A 9 -1.28 -5.76 -2.98
C THR A 9 0.19 -5.65 -2.56
N VAL A 10 0.55 -4.61 -1.81
CA VAL A 10 1.94 -4.35 -1.42
C VAL A 10 2.46 -5.40 -0.45
N LEU A 11 1.65 -5.77 0.56
CA LEU A 11 2.10 -6.67 1.63
C LEU A 11 2.19 -8.14 1.19
N LEU A 12 1.45 -8.56 0.17
CA LEU A 12 1.49 -9.95 -0.32
C LEU A 12 2.33 -10.11 -1.60
N ALA A 13 2.79 -9.03 -2.22
CA ALA A 13 3.73 -9.14 -3.35
C ALA A 13 5.06 -9.77 -2.90
N PRO A 14 5.73 -10.60 -3.73
CA PRO A 14 6.94 -11.34 -3.35
C PRO A 14 8.20 -10.43 -3.31
N MET A 15 8.04 -9.18 -2.92
CA MET A 15 9.11 -8.18 -2.77
C MET A 15 9.13 -7.68 -1.32
N PRO A 16 10.26 -7.21 -0.77
CA PRO A 16 10.30 -6.61 0.56
C PRO A 16 9.34 -5.41 0.64
N PRO A 17 8.30 -5.45 1.48
CA PRO A 17 7.41 -4.30 1.67
C PRO A 17 8.09 -3.25 2.54
N ALA A 18 7.88 -1.98 2.23
CA ALA A 18 8.22 -0.86 3.09
C ALA A 18 6.93 -0.26 3.66
N LEU A 19 6.88 -0.11 4.97
CA LEU A 19 5.78 0.55 5.68
C LEU A 19 6.28 1.88 6.24
N PHE A 20 5.49 2.93 6.07
CA PHE A 20 5.75 4.20 6.72
C PHE A 20 5.22 4.17 8.16
N MET A 21 5.95 4.80 9.10
CA MET A 21 5.59 4.80 10.52
C MET A 21 4.15 5.28 10.74
N GLY A 22 3.34 4.48 11.44
CA GLY A 22 1.94 4.78 11.73
C GLY A 22 0.95 4.35 10.64
N GLU A 23 1.43 3.94 9.46
CA GLU A 23 0.59 3.42 8.38
C GLU A 23 -0.14 2.15 8.82
N GLU A 24 0.53 1.29 9.57
CA GLU A 24 0.03 0.00 10.04
C GLU A 24 -1.19 0.09 10.96
N PHE A 25 -1.41 1.24 11.61
CA PHE A 25 -2.61 1.49 12.42
C PHE A 25 -3.39 2.73 11.98
N ALA A 26 -3.16 3.20 10.74
CA ALA A 26 -3.83 4.36 10.15
C ALA A 26 -3.73 5.61 11.05
N ALA A 27 -2.52 5.94 11.51
CA ALA A 27 -2.27 7.12 12.35
C ALA A 27 -2.84 8.39 11.71
N ALA A 28 -3.54 9.20 12.49
CA ALA A 28 -4.19 10.41 12.01
C ALA A 28 -3.23 11.61 11.90
N GLN A 29 -2.05 11.51 12.51
CA GLN A 29 -1.05 12.59 12.52
C GLN A 29 -0.48 12.78 11.12
N PRO A 30 -0.37 14.04 10.65
CA PRO A 30 0.27 14.32 9.38
C PRO A 30 1.77 14.11 9.50
N PHE A 31 2.41 13.60 8.46
CA PHE A 31 3.86 13.67 8.35
C PHE A 31 4.25 14.97 7.65
N LEU A 32 4.68 15.95 8.43
CA LEU A 32 5.22 17.22 7.95
C LEU A 32 6.75 17.08 7.85
N TYR A 33 7.32 17.74 6.86
CA TYR A 33 8.79 17.81 6.81
C TYR A 33 9.29 18.70 7.97
N PHE A 34 10.17 18.15 8.77
CA PHE A 34 10.82 18.84 9.89
C PHE A 34 12.32 18.55 9.91
N CYS A 35 13.08 19.47 10.44
CA CYS A 35 14.53 19.36 10.58
C CYS A 35 15.01 20.22 11.74
N ASP A 36 16.22 19.90 12.21
CA ASP A 36 16.93 20.68 13.22
C ASP A 36 18.34 20.95 12.68
N PHE A 37 18.49 22.12 12.04
CA PHE A 37 19.75 22.56 11.48
C PHE A 37 20.27 23.81 12.19
N ASN A 38 21.53 24.14 11.93
CA ASN A 38 22.13 25.36 12.45
C ASN A 38 21.40 26.62 11.92
N PRO A 39 21.50 27.77 12.60
CA PRO A 39 20.77 28.99 12.29
C PRO A 39 20.99 29.54 10.85
N ASP A 40 22.14 29.25 10.24
CA ASP A 40 22.45 29.72 8.90
C ASP A 40 21.63 29.01 7.82
N LEU A 41 21.39 27.71 8.01
CA LEU A 41 20.60 26.89 7.08
C LEU A 41 19.09 27.02 7.30
N VAL A 42 18.63 27.32 8.51
CA VAL A 42 17.21 27.36 8.90
C VAL A 42 16.39 28.25 7.97
N ARG A 43 16.86 29.49 7.73
CA ARG A 43 16.16 30.47 6.89
C ARG A 43 16.09 30.05 5.41
N ASP A 44 17.16 29.45 4.91
CA ASP A 44 17.24 28.99 3.53
C ASP A 44 16.36 27.78 3.27
N ILE A 45 16.30 26.84 4.20
CA ILE A 45 15.43 25.66 4.12
C ILE A 45 13.96 26.08 4.09
N ALA A 46 13.52 26.92 5.01
CA ALA A 46 12.14 27.39 5.06
C ALA A 46 11.75 28.15 3.79
N ARG A 47 12.64 29.04 3.30
CA ARG A 47 12.44 29.79 2.06
C ARG A 47 12.37 28.89 0.83
N ASN A 48 13.32 27.95 0.68
CA ASN A 48 13.40 27.04 -0.45
C ASN A 48 12.21 26.09 -0.48
N ARG A 49 11.76 25.60 0.68
CA ARG A 49 10.56 24.78 0.77
C ARG A 49 9.32 25.52 0.25
N ARG A 50 9.10 26.76 0.68
CA ARG A 50 7.98 27.59 0.17
C ARG A 50 8.08 27.85 -1.34
N LYS A 51 9.31 28.02 -1.88
CA LYS A 51 9.53 28.16 -3.31
C LYS A 51 9.21 26.87 -4.08
N SER A 52 9.62 25.71 -3.56
CA SER A 52 9.41 24.40 -4.20
C SER A 52 7.92 24.11 -4.43
N PHE A 53 7.04 24.59 -3.55
CA PHE A 53 5.60 24.38 -3.68
C PHE A 53 4.88 25.44 -4.52
N ALA A 54 5.58 26.51 -4.97
CA ALA A 54 4.95 27.63 -5.67
C ALA A 54 4.30 27.26 -7.01
N HIS A 55 4.75 26.16 -7.64
CA HIS A 55 4.19 25.63 -8.89
C HIS A 55 2.90 24.83 -8.68
N LEU A 56 2.62 24.36 -7.46
CA LEU A 56 1.43 23.60 -7.16
C LEU A 56 0.19 24.50 -7.07
N GLN A 57 -0.93 24.05 -7.62
CA GLN A 57 -2.15 24.84 -7.73
C GLN A 57 -2.65 25.41 -6.38
N GLY A 58 -2.53 24.65 -5.28
CA GLY A 58 -2.93 25.07 -3.94
C GLY A 58 -2.00 26.10 -3.28
N PHE A 59 -0.79 26.35 -3.84
CA PHE A 59 0.26 27.16 -3.22
C PHE A 59 0.78 28.31 -4.11
N ARG A 60 -0.01 28.75 -5.09
CA ARG A 60 0.39 29.81 -6.04
C ARG A 60 0.52 31.19 -5.42
N THR A 61 -0.22 31.50 -4.35
CA THR A 61 -0.20 32.80 -3.71
C THR A 61 0.72 32.84 -2.48
N THR A 62 1.22 34.02 -2.11
CA THR A 62 1.99 34.22 -0.88
C THR A 62 1.21 33.78 0.37
N ARG A 63 -0.11 34.06 0.40
CA ARG A 63 -0.99 33.71 1.50
C ARG A 63 -1.09 32.17 1.68
N THR A 64 -1.20 31.42 0.58
CA THR A 64 -1.27 29.94 0.65
C THR A 64 0.08 29.33 1.01
N ARG A 65 1.19 29.89 0.53
CA ARG A 65 2.54 29.45 0.91
C ARG A 65 2.86 29.73 2.38
N ALA A 66 2.29 30.77 2.97
CA ALA A 66 2.45 31.05 4.40
C ALA A 66 1.84 29.97 5.31
N ARG A 67 0.94 29.11 4.78
CA ARG A 67 0.37 27.96 5.50
C ARG A 67 1.30 26.75 5.55
N ILE A 68 2.37 26.74 4.75
CA ILE A 68 3.36 25.67 4.78
C ILE A 68 4.11 25.77 6.11
N PRO A 69 4.07 24.72 6.96
CA PRO A 69 4.75 24.74 8.25
C PRO A 69 6.24 25.01 8.09
N ASP A 70 6.80 25.76 9.02
CA ASP A 70 8.26 25.91 9.08
C ASP A 70 8.89 24.60 9.53
N PRO A 71 9.81 24.02 8.74
CA PRO A 71 10.46 22.75 9.11
C PRO A 71 11.28 22.82 10.39
N ASN A 72 11.76 24.02 10.77
CA ASN A 72 12.61 24.22 11.93
C ASN A 72 11.82 24.61 13.20
N ASP A 73 10.50 24.82 13.06
CA ASP A 73 9.64 25.09 14.21
C ASP A 73 9.43 23.77 14.99
N PRO A 74 9.82 23.71 16.30
CA PRO A 74 9.55 22.53 17.12
C PRO A 74 8.08 22.09 17.12
N ALA A 75 7.14 23.01 16.95
CA ALA A 75 5.72 22.68 16.83
C ALA A 75 5.40 21.84 15.59
N THR A 76 6.16 21.99 14.50
CA THR A 76 6.02 21.15 13.30
C THR A 76 6.34 19.70 13.62
N PHE A 77 7.45 19.44 14.33
CA PHE A 77 7.80 18.10 14.80
C PHE A 77 6.75 17.54 15.78
N GLN A 78 6.32 18.32 16.76
CA GLN A 78 5.36 17.86 17.76
C GLN A 78 4.03 17.41 17.12
N ARG A 79 3.60 18.08 16.05
CA ARG A 79 2.39 17.70 15.30
C ARG A 79 2.53 16.38 14.52
N CYS A 80 3.76 15.92 14.27
CA CYS A 80 4.05 14.68 13.56
C CYS A 80 4.17 13.47 14.49
N LYS A 81 4.24 13.68 15.80
CA LYS A 81 4.35 12.58 16.76
C LYS A 81 3.12 11.70 16.73
N LEU A 82 3.33 10.40 16.61
CA LEU A 82 2.27 9.42 16.63
C LEU A 82 1.57 9.38 17.98
N ASP A 83 0.24 9.32 17.97
CA ASP A 83 -0.55 9.06 19.17
C ASP A 83 -0.69 7.55 19.40
N TRP A 84 0.25 6.99 20.15
CA TRP A 84 0.26 5.58 20.51
C TRP A 84 -0.95 5.14 21.36
N ASN A 85 -1.65 6.09 22.02
CA ASN A 85 -2.86 5.77 22.80
C ASN A 85 -4.05 5.43 21.90
N SER A 86 -3.99 5.80 20.62
CA SER A 86 -5.06 5.48 19.65
C SER A 86 -5.01 4.04 19.16
N ILE A 87 -3.87 3.35 19.24
CA ILE A 87 -3.59 2.06 18.59
C ILE A 87 -4.58 0.94 18.97
N ASN A 88 -5.13 0.99 20.19
CA ASN A 88 -6.06 -0.02 20.71
C ASN A 88 -7.53 0.37 20.54
N ARG A 89 -7.84 1.43 19.80
CA ARG A 89 -9.20 1.92 19.55
C ARG A 89 -9.59 1.75 18.10
N SER A 90 -10.84 1.36 17.81
CA SER A 90 -11.34 1.41 16.42
C SER A 90 -11.35 2.87 15.92
N PRO A 91 -10.97 3.12 14.63
CA PRO A 91 -10.65 2.14 13.59
C PRO A 91 -9.18 1.67 13.58
N HIS A 92 -8.31 2.23 14.44
CA HIS A 92 -6.86 1.98 14.43
C HIS A 92 -6.53 0.52 14.76
N ALA A 93 -7.18 -0.04 15.78
CA ALA A 93 -7.01 -1.43 16.17
C ALA A 93 -7.41 -2.40 15.05
N ASP A 94 -8.52 -2.13 14.36
CA ASP A 94 -9.01 -2.96 13.25
C ASP A 94 -8.02 -2.93 12.07
N TRP A 95 -7.46 -1.74 11.80
CA TRP A 95 -6.48 -1.55 10.73
C TRP A 95 -5.15 -2.23 11.04
N LEU A 96 -4.70 -2.18 12.30
CA LEU A 96 -3.53 -2.90 12.77
C LEU A 96 -3.72 -4.42 12.67
N ASP A 97 -4.89 -4.93 13.04
CA ASP A 97 -5.21 -6.35 12.90
C ASP A 97 -5.20 -6.78 11.42
N PHE A 98 -5.74 -5.96 10.53
CA PHE A 98 -5.67 -6.19 9.10
C PHE A 98 -4.22 -6.36 8.59
N HIS A 99 -3.30 -5.46 8.99
CA HIS A 99 -1.87 -5.57 8.66
C HIS A 99 -1.24 -6.82 9.26
N ARG A 100 -1.53 -7.13 10.51
CA ARG A 100 -1.02 -8.34 11.19
C ARG A 100 -1.43 -9.62 10.47
N ARG A 101 -2.68 -9.71 10.03
CA ARG A 101 -3.18 -10.86 9.28
C ARG A 101 -2.49 -11.00 7.92
N LEU A 102 -2.33 -9.91 7.17
CA LEU A 102 -1.61 -9.93 5.89
C LEU A 102 -0.14 -10.36 6.07
N LEU A 103 0.55 -9.80 7.05
CA LEU A 103 1.94 -10.14 7.33
C LEU A 103 2.09 -11.57 7.86
N ALA A 104 1.11 -12.09 8.59
CA ALA A 104 1.10 -13.49 9.02
C ALA A 104 0.97 -14.45 7.82
N VAL A 105 0.06 -14.15 6.88
CA VAL A 105 -0.05 -14.90 5.62
C VAL A 105 1.24 -14.83 4.83
N ARG A 106 1.78 -13.63 4.63
CA ARG A 106 3.06 -13.45 3.94
C ARG A 106 4.17 -14.29 4.54
N ARG A 107 4.35 -14.23 5.86
CA ARG A 107 5.43 -14.95 6.56
C ARG A 107 5.27 -16.46 6.49
N ARG A 108 4.05 -16.97 6.52
CA ARG A 108 3.77 -18.39 6.48
C ARG A 108 3.84 -18.98 5.08
N GLU A 109 3.27 -18.30 4.09
CA GLU A 109 3.02 -18.85 2.76
C GLU A 109 3.99 -18.33 1.68
N ILE A 110 4.45 -17.10 1.77
CA ILE A 110 5.23 -16.47 0.69
C ILE A 110 6.72 -16.46 1.03
N CYS A 111 7.09 -15.95 2.22
CA CYS A 111 8.50 -15.80 2.57
C CYS A 111 9.35 -17.09 2.45
N PRO A 112 8.87 -18.27 2.85
CA PRO A 112 9.66 -19.50 2.73
C PRO A 112 9.97 -19.90 1.28
N ARG A 113 9.19 -19.39 0.32
CA ARG A 113 9.26 -19.73 -1.11
C ARG A 113 10.07 -18.74 -1.95
N LEU A 114 10.63 -17.67 -1.33
CA LEU A 114 11.31 -16.60 -2.07
C LEU A 114 12.75 -16.93 -2.45
N ALA A 115 13.41 -17.82 -1.70
CA ALA A 115 14.80 -18.17 -1.96
C ALA A 115 14.94 -18.85 -3.34
N GLY A 116 15.83 -18.34 -4.18
CA GLY A 116 16.02 -18.86 -5.54
C GLY A 116 15.09 -18.26 -6.61
N MET A 117 14.21 -17.34 -6.25
CA MET A 117 13.36 -16.66 -7.23
C MET A 117 14.19 -15.86 -8.25
N HIS A 118 13.92 -16.06 -9.55
CA HIS A 118 14.62 -15.38 -10.64
C HIS A 118 13.87 -14.15 -11.13
N GLU A 119 14.59 -13.16 -11.70
CA GLU A 119 14.01 -11.92 -12.22
C GLU A 119 12.99 -12.13 -13.35
N GLU A 120 13.21 -13.14 -14.21
CA GLU A 120 12.32 -13.45 -15.33
C GLU A 120 11.04 -14.23 -14.93
N ALA A 121 10.88 -14.51 -13.65
CA ALA A 121 9.77 -15.33 -13.11
C ALA A 121 8.41 -14.58 -13.09
N VAL A 122 8.33 -13.37 -13.63
CA VAL A 122 7.12 -12.54 -13.56
C VAL A 122 6.43 -12.43 -14.92
N ARG A 123 5.13 -12.69 -14.94
CA ARG A 123 4.26 -12.41 -16.09
C ARG A 123 3.09 -11.55 -15.62
N HIS A 124 2.77 -10.52 -16.38
CA HIS A 124 1.64 -9.64 -16.06
C HIS A 124 0.82 -9.31 -17.30
N SER A 125 -0.44 -9.00 -17.09
CA SER A 125 -1.36 -8.53 -18.14
C SER A 125 -2.38 -7.56 -17.55
N LEU A 126 -2.80 -6.60 -18.38
CA LEU A 126 -3.91 -5.72 -18.05
C LEU A 126 -5.24 -6.39 -18.45
N ILE A 127 -6.22 -6.28 -17.58
CA ILE A 127 -7.58 -6.80 -17.80
C ILE A 127 -8.48 -5.61 -18.14
N ALA A 128 -8.97 -5.56 -19.37
CA ALA A 128 -9.85 -4.49 -19.88
C ALA A 128 -9.32 -3.05 -19.59
N GLY A 129 -7.99 -2.88 -19.53
CA GLY A 129 -7.32 -1.61 -19.24
C GLY A 129 -7.53 -1.05 -17.83
N ARG A 130 -8.10 -1.82 -16.90
CA ARG A 130 -8.49 -1.36 -15.54
C ARG A 130 -8.13 -2.34 -14.44
N GLY A 131 -8.04 -3.61 -14.75
CA GLY A 131 -7.59 -4.65 -13.83
C GLY A 131 -6.19 -5.13 -14.16
N LEU A 132 -5.62 -5.88 -13.24
CA LEU A 132 -4.26 -6.41 -13.31
C LEU A 132 -4.26 -7.89 -12.96
N SER A 133 -3.61 -8.69 -13.81
CA SER A 133 -3.26 -10.08 -13.52
C SER A 133 -1.75 -10.18 -13.47
N ILE A 134 -1.20 -10.75 -12.39
CA ILE A 134 0.24 -11.01 -12.27
C ILE A 134 0.44 -12.45 -11.80
N ARG A 135 1.48 -13.09 -12.33
CA ARG A 135 1.95 -14.40 -11.88
C ARG A 135 3.44 -14.32 -11.61
N TRP A 136 3.85 -14.86 -10.48
CA TRP A 136 5.24 -15.05 -10.09
C TRP A 136 5.51 -16.54 -9.91
N THR A 137 6.54 -17.06 -10.55
CA THR A 137 7.10 -18.35 -10.18
C THR A 137 8.05 -18.10 -9.03
N LEU A 138 7.79 -18.72 -7.88
CA LEU A 138 8.61 -18.58 -6.68
C LEU A 138 9.84 -19.50 -6.74
N GLY A 139 10.73 -19.41 -5.76
CA GLY A 139 11.99 -20.15 -5.78
C GLY A 139 11.85 -21.66 -5.58
N ASP A 140 10.71 -22.12 -5.14
CA ASP A 140 10.35 -23.55 -5.00
C ASP A 140 9.45 -24.05 -6.15
N ASP A 141 9.40 -23.33 -7.27
CA ASP A 141 8.54 -23.59 -8.43
C ASP A 141 7.03 -23.46 -8.18
N SER A 142 6.61 -23.06 -6.98
CA SER A 142 5.23 -22.71 -6.73
C SER A 142 4.86 -21.40 -7.45
N VAL A 143 3.56 -21.19 -7.70
CA VAL A 143 3.09 -20.02 -8.45
C VAL A 143 2.19 -19.15 -7.57
N LEU A 144 2.64 -17.92 -7.31
CA LEU A 144 1.84 -16.88 -6.68
C LEU A 144 1.14 -16.07 -7.76
N SER A 145 -0.18 -15.91 -7.66
CA SER A 145 -0.96 -15.16 -8.65
C SER A 145 -1.81 -14.09 -7.98
N LEU A 146 -1.89 -12.92 -8.63
CA LEU A 146 -2.76 -11.81 -8.26
C LEU A 146 -3.78 -11.57 -9.36
N LEU A 147 -5.06 -11.44 -9.01
CA LEU A 147 -6.09 -10.78 -9.79
C LEU A 147 -6.57 -9.55 -9.02
N ALA A 148 -6.49 -8.38 -9.63
CA ALA A 148 -6.88 -7.13 -8.98
C ALA A 148 -7.71 -6.23 -9.90
N ASN A 149 -8.72 -5.61 -9.33
CA ASN A 149 -9.52 -4.55 -9.93
C ASN A 149 -9.33 -3.25 -9.15
N TYR A 150 -8.54 -2.34 -9.69
CA TYR A 150 -8.29 -1.02 -9.08
C TYR A 150 -9.22 0.07 -9.62
N SER A 151 -10.37 -0.30 -10.15
CA SER A 151 -11.34 0.63 -10.73
C SER A 151 -12.67 0.63 -9.99
N GLY A 152 -13.50 1.65 -10.27
CA GLY A 152 -14.85 1.77 -9.71
C GLY A 152 -15.92 0.96 -10.47
N VAL A 153 -15.54 0.12 -11.44
CA VAL A 153 -16.46 -0.71 -12.21
C VAL A 153 -16.11 -2.18 -12.08
N GLN A 154 -17.11 -3.06 -12.20
CA GLN A 154 -16.90 -4.50 -12.21
C GLN A 154 -16.11 -4.93 -13.46
N LEU A 155 -15.28 -5.93 -13.32
CA LEU A 155 -14.64 -6.64 -14.43
C LEU A 155 -15.34 -7.99 -14.63
N ASP A 156 -15.54 -8.36 -15.88
CA ASP A 156 -16.22 -9.59 -16.30
C ASP A 156 -15.30 -10.42 -17.22
N GLY A 157 -15.64 -11.68 -17.44
CA GLY A 157 -14.92 -12.57 -18.34
C GLY A 157 -13.58 -13.08 -17.80
N LEU A 158 -13.40 -13.06 -16.48
CA LEU A 158 -12.15 -13.46 -15.83
C LEU A 158 -12.07 -14.99 -15.69
N GLN A 159 -10.88 -15.50 -15.94
CA GLN A 159 -10.54 -16.88 -15.59
C GLN A 159 -9.90 -16.93 -14.19
N ARG A 160 -10.34 -17.90 -13.40
CA ARG A 160 -9.75 -18.16 -12.09
C ARG A 160 -8.33 -18.70 -12.25
N PRO A 161 -7.30 -18.12 -11.63
CA PRO A 161 -5.98 -18.75 -11.56
C PRO A 161 -6.02 -20.11 -10.88
N ALA A 162 -5.05 -20.98 -11.20
CA ALA A 162 -4.87 -22.24 -10.51
C ALA A 162 -4.42 -22.01 -9.05
N GLY A 163 -4.61 -23.03 -8.22
CA GLY A 163 -4.25 -23.00 -6.80
C GLY A 163 -5.38 -22.59 -5.87
N SER A 164 -5.05 -22.53 -4.58
CA SER A 164 -5.96 -22.11 -3.51
C SER A 164 -5.97 -20.60 -3.34
N VAL A 165 -7.11 -20.05 -2.87
CA VAL A 165 -7.20 -18.64 -2.51
C VAL A 165 -6.37 -18.40 -1.25
N LEU A 166 -5.36 -17.57 -1.35
CA LEU A 166 -4.50 -17.17 -0.24
C LEU A 166 -5.09 -15.99 0.52
N TRP A 167 -5.68 -15.03 -0.21
CA TRP A 167 -6.32 -13.84 0.33
C TRP A 167 -7.36 -13.27 -0.63
N ALA A 168 -8.46 -12.77 -0.09
CA ALA A 168 -9.47 -12.01 -0.83
C ALA A 168 -9.74 -10.68 -0.12
N GLU A 169 -9.73 -9.59 -0.89
CA GLU A 169 -10.05 -8.27 -0.35
C GLU A 169 -11.00 -7.51 -1.31
N PRO A 170 -12.21 -7.18 -0.89
CA PRO A 170 -12.88 -7.70 0.30
C PRO A 170 -13.18 -9.21 0.16
N ARG A 171 -13.49 -9.88 1.25
CA ARG A 171 -13.72 -11.35 1.25
C ARG A 171 -14.79 -11.81 0.24
N GLU A 172 -15.79 -10.99 0.01
CA GLU A 172 -16.90 -11.25 -0.93
C GLU A 172 -16.41 -11.34 -2.40
N ALA A 173 -15.22 -10.83 -2.71
CA ALA A 173 -14.65 -10.91 -4.05
C ALA A 173 -14.44 -12.37 -4.49
N GLU A 174 -14.15 -13.27 -3.56
CA GLU A 174 -14.00 -14.70 -3.85
C GLU A 174 -15.29 -15.33 -4.38
N GLN A 175 -16.44 -14.88 -3.88
CA GLN A 175 -17.77 -15.41 -4.26
C GLN A 175 -18.18 -14.99 -5.69
N ALA A 176 -17.65 -13.89 -6.20
CA ALA A 176 -17.95 -13.40 -7.53
C ALA A 176 -17.11 -14.08 -8.64
N LEU A 177 -15.94 -14.58 -8.29
CA LEU A 177 -14.99 -15.13 -9.26
C LEU A 177 -15.47 -16.39 -10.00
N PRO A 178 -16.22 -17.34 -9.42
CA PRO A 178 -16.79 -18.48 -10.18
C PRO A 178 -17.70 -18.08 -11.34
N GLN A 179 -18.26 -16.85 -11.31
CA GLN A 179 -19.04 -16.27 -12.40
C GLN A 179 -18.16 -15.45 -13.37
N GLY A 180 -16.84 -15.52 -13.24
CA GLY A 180 -15.90 -14.74 -14.03
C GLY A 180 -15.92 -13.25 -13.72
N ARG A 181 -16.30 -12.86 -12.49
CA ARG A 181 -16.49 -11.46 -12.11
C ARG A 181 -15.50 -11.04 -11.02
N LEU A 182 -15.05 -9.78 -11.08
CA LEU A 182 -14.26 -9.16 -10.05
C LEU A 182 -14.88 -7.79 -9.70
N PRO A 183 -15.42 -7.62 -8.49
CA PRO A 183 -16.09 -6.38 -8.07
C PRO A 183 -15.17 -5.16 -8.13
N PRO A 184 -15.72 -3.94 -8.14
CA PRO A 184 -14.92 -2.71 -8.00
C PRO A 184 -14.06 -2.72 -6.75
N TRP A 185 -12.83 -2.25 -6.86
CA TRP A 185 -11.87 -2.16 -5.75
C TRP A 185 -11.80 -3.48 -4.98
N SER A 186 -11.33 -4.52 -5.66
CA SER A 186 -11.17 -5.85 -5.09
C SER A 186 -9.94 -6.56 -5.66
N LEU A 187 -9.44 -7.53 -4.91
CA LEU A 187 -8.35 -8.40 -5.35
C LEU A 187 -8.50 -9.82 -4.79
N LEU A 188 -7.82 -10.75 -5.45
CA LEU A 188 -7.63 -12.13 -5.00
C LEU A 188 -6.17 -12.53 -5.22
N TRP A 189 -5.59 -13.11 -4.20
CA TRP A 189 -4.30 -13.78 -4.26
C TRP A 189 -4.50 -15.30 -4.26
N PHE A 190 -3.74 -15.99 -5.09
CA PHE A 190 -3.76 -17.45 -5.20
C PHE A 190 -2.35 -17.99 -5.03
N LEU A 191 -2.26 -19.16 -4.42
CA LEU A 191 -1.03 -19.92 -4.33
C LEU A 191 -1.29 -21.32 -4.91
N GLN A 192 -0.48 -21.69 -5.89
CA GLN A 192 -0.42 -23.03 -6.46
C GLN A 192 0.91 -23.63 -6.06
N ASP A 193 0.89 -24.76 -5.34
CA ASP A 193 2.11 -25.50 -5.01
C ASP A 193 2.77 -26.04 -6.28
N ALA A 194 4.06 -26.30 -6.20
CA ALA A 194 4.80 -26.98 -7.25
C ALA A 194 4.20 -28.36 -7.54
N ALA A 195 4.29 -28.83 -8.78
CA ALA A 195 3.77 -30.10 -9.23
C ALA A 195 4.62 -31.29 -8.73
#